data_253f5220dc834269865fe4fbfc6f42d9
#
_entry.id   253f5220dc834269865fe4fbfc6f42d9
#
_cell.length_a   1.000
_cell.length_b   1.000
_cell.length_c   1.000
_cell.angle_alpha   90.00
_cell.angle_beta   90.00
_cell.angle_gamma   90.00
#
_symmetry.space_group_name_H-M   'P 1'
#
loop_
_entity.id
_entity.type
_entity.pdbx_description
1 polymer ?
#
loop_
_entity_poly.entity_id
_entity_poly.type
_entity_poly.pdbx_seq_one_letter_code
_entity_poly.pdbx_strand_id
1 'polypeptide(L)'
;VHLDVCRHFFTVDEVKKFIDMMVLHNMNRLHWHITDDQGWRIEIKKYPELTTVSSRRTETVIGHNSGKYDGKPYGGFYTQEQAREIVDYAAERYITVIPEIDLPGHMQAALAAYPHLGCTGGPYEVWRMWGVSEEVLCAGNDSVLTFIDDVLTEIMEIFPSEYIHVGGDECPKV
;
A
#
# COMPACT_ATOMS: atom_id res chain seq x y z
N VAL A 1 -9.71 9.72 9.73
CA VAL A 1 -8.65 10.46 9.01
C VAL A 1 -7.92 9.47 8.10
N HIS A 2 -7.50 9.90 6.91
CA HIS A 2 -6.78 9.10 5.93
C HIS A 2 -5.30 9.51 5.90
N LEU A 3 -4.39 8.53 5.83
CA LEU A 3 -2.96 8.74 5.63
C LEU A 3 -2.47 7.83 4.51
N ASP A 4 -2.03 8.42 3.40
CA ASP A 4 -1.38 7.75 2.29
C ASP A 4 0.13 7.68 2.55
N VAL A 5 0.66 6.47 2.72
CA VAL A 5 2.09 6.21 2.89
C VAL A 5 2.75 5.61 1.63
N CYS A 6 1.98 5.47 0.56
CA CYS A 6 2.43 4.89 -0.70
C CYS A 6 3.12 5.90 -1.58
N ARG A 7 2.46 7.04 -1.81
CA ARG A 7 3.04 8.12 -2.61
C ARG A 7 4.19 8.80 -1.86
N HIS A 8 4.05 8.93 -0.53
CA HIS A 8 5.13 9.35 0.35
C HIS A 8 5.22 8.41 1.56
N PHE A 9 6.38 7.78 1.77
CA PHE A 9 6.60 6.88 2.90
C PHE A 9 6.90 7.68 4.18
N PHE A 10 6.19 7.36 5.25
CA PHE A 10 6.40 7.91 6.58
C PHE A 10 6.98 6.82 7.50
N THR A 11 7.97 7.17 8.29
CA THR A 11 8.55 6.28 9.29
C THR A 11 7.55 5.95 10.41
N VAL A 12 7.82 4.90 11.18
CA VAL A 12 7.00 4.53 12.35
C VAL A 12 6.79 5.73 13.29
N ASP A 13 7.85 6.48 13.58
CA ASP A 13 7.79 7.65 14.47
C ASP A 13 6.93 8.79 13.89
N GLU A 14 6.95 8.98 12.58
CA GLU A 14 6.11 9.98 11.92
C GLU A 14 4.63 9.58 11.93
N VAL A 15 4.33 8.30 11.72
CA VAL A 15 2.95 7.79 11.83
C VAL A 15 2.45 7.92 13.27
N LYS A 16 3.29 7.63 14.29
CA LYS A 16 2.94 7.85 15.69
C LYS A 16 2.65 9.32 16.00
N LYS A 17 3.45 10.25 15.48
CA LYS A 17 3.17 11.70 15.60
C LYS A 17 1.83 12.07 14.94
N PHE A 18 1.52 11.47 13.80
CA PHE A 18 0.23 11.68 13.14
C PHE A 18 -0.94 11.18 14.02
N ILE A 19 -0.78 10.02 14.67
CA ILE A 19 -1.74 9.48 15.64
C ILE A 19 -1.90 10.43 16.83
N ASP A 20 -0.82 10.99 17.37
CA ASP A 20 -0.89 11.98 18.45
C ASP A 20 -1.65 13.26 18.04
N MET A 21 -1.47 13.70 16.79
CA MET A 21 -2.26 14.82 16.24
C MET A 21 -3.76 14.46 16.15
N MET A 22 -4.09 13.24 15.77
CA MET A 22 -5.49 12.76 15.74
C MET A 22 -6.14 12.81 17.14
N VAL A 23 -5.39 12.43 18.18
CA VAL A 23 -5.86 12.53 19.59
C VAL A 23 -6.22 13.96 19.95
N LEU A 24 -5.36 14.92 19.61
CA LEU A 24 -5.61 16.35 19.88
C LEU A 24 -6.88 16.88 19.20
N HIS A 25 -7.29 16.25 18.10
CA HIS A 25 -8.49 16.60 17.34
C HIS A 25 -9.69 15.68 17.61
N ASN A 26 -9.63 14.84 18.64
CA ASN A 26 -10.70 13.88 19.01
C ASN A 26 -11.11 12.94 17.86
N MET A 27 -10.18 12.55 17.02
CA MET A 27 -10.41 11.60 15.92
C MET A 27 -10.02 10.19 16.36
N ASN A 28 -10.85 9.20 16.05
CA ASN A 28 -10.70 7.83 16.56
C ASN A 28 -10.66 6.73 15.49
N ARG A 29 -10.52 7.10 14.22
CA ARG A 29 -10.36 6.17 13.11
C ARG A 29 -9.24 6.65 12.20
N LEU A 30 -8.19 5.83 12.03
CA LEU A 30 -7.13 6.02 11.05
C LEU A 30 -7.36 5.05 9.89
N HIS A 31 -7.64 5.58 8.72
CA HIS A 31 -7.61 4.86 7.46
C HIS A 31 -6.18 4.92 6.94
N TRP A 32 -5.49 3.79 6.97
CA TRP A 32 -4.08 3.70 6.62
C TRP A 32 -3.92 3.06 5.25
N HIS A 33 -3.62 3.89 4.24
CA HIS A 33 -3.46 3.50 2.85
C HIS A 33 -2.02 3.02 2.63
N ILE A 34 -1.84 1.70 2.60
CA ILE A 34 -0.53 1.05 2.66
C ILE A 34 -0.12 0.31 1.39
N THR A 35 -0.97 0.29 0.36
CA THR A 35 -0.65 -0.28 -0.95
C THR A 35 -1.17 0.60 -2.07
N ASP A 36 -0.33 0.84 -3.09
CA ASP A 36 -0.70 1.62 -4.27
C ASP A 36 0.34 1.41 -5.39
N ASP A 37 0.09 1.97 -6.56
CA ASP A 37 0.96 1.88 -7.74
C ASP A 37 2.41 2.34 -7.48
N GLN A 38 2.60 3.35 -6.61
CA GLN A 38 3.90 3.97 -6.33
C GLN A 38 4.68 3.28 -5.20
N GLY A 39 4.07 2.27 -4.57
CA GLY A 39 4.76 1.47 -3.57
C GLY A 39 3.85 0.62 -2.68
N TRP A 40 4.27 -0.58 -2.45
CA TRP A 40 3.72 -1.49 -1.46
C TRP A 40 4.43 -1.31 -0.13
N ARG A 41 3.71 -1.05 0.98
CA ARG A 41 4.32 -0.59 2.22
C ARG A 41 4.22 -1.55 3.40
N ILE A 42 3.65 -2.74 3.22
CA ILE A 42 3.50 -3.73 4.31
C ILE A 42 4.15 -5.05 3.96
N GLU A 43 4.88 -5.63 4.90
CA GLU A 43 5.46 -6.96 4.74
C GLU A 43 4.36 -8.02 4.70
N ILE A 44 4.40 -8.85 3.66
CA ILE A 44 3.64 -10.09 3.53
C ILE A 44 4.65 -11.23 3.43
N LYS A 45 4.72 -12.07 4.46
CA LYS A 45 5.77 -13.11 4.57
C LYS A 45 5.69 -14.13 3.45
N LYS A 46 4.48 -14.44 2.99
CA LYS A 46 4.25 -15.35 1.87
C LYS A 46 4.71 -14.78 0.53
N TYR A 47 4.78 -13.46 0.42
CA TYR A 47 5.16 -12.73 -0.80
C TYR A 47 6.31 -11.77 -0.56
N PRO A 48 7.56 -12.26 -0.31
CA PRO A 48 8.68 -11.42 0.13
C PRO A 48 9.12 -10.37 -0.91
N GLU A 49 8.84 -10.59 -2.20
CA GLU A 49 9.18 -9.62 -3.24
C GLU A 49 8.32 -8.33 -3.16
N LEU A 50 7.19 -8.34 -2.46
CA LEU A 50 6.42 -7.13 -2.16
C LEU A 50 7.22 -6.12 -1.33
N THR A 51 8.20 -6.57 -0.55
CA THR A 51 9.10 -5.67 0.20
C THR A 51 10.42 -5.40 -0.51
N THR A 52 10.97 -6.37 -1.24
CA THR A 52 12.27 -6.21 -1.90
C THR A 52 12.18 -5.49 -3.25
N VAL A 53 11.07 -5.64 -3.97
CA VAL A 53 10.81 -5.03 -5.28
C VAL A 53 9.76 -3.92 -5.16
N SER A 54 8.55 -4.27 -4.72
CA SER A 54 7.38 -3.38 -4.79
C SER A 54 7.44 -2.18 -3.84
N SER A 55 8.29 -2.23 -2.80
CA SER A 55 8.43 -1.13 -1.85
C SER A 55 9.26 0.05 -2.37
N ARG A 56 9.86 -0.08 -3.56
CA ARG A 56 10.85 0.89 -4.08
C ARG A 56 10.56 1.24 -5.52
N ARG A 57 10.63 2.54 -5.83
CA ARG A 57 10.65 3.06 -7.21
C ARG A 57 12.01 3.67 -7.53
N THR A 58 12.38 3.69 -8.81
CA THR A 58 13.71 4.14 -9.25
C THR A 58 13.91 5.64 -9.12
N GLU A 59 12.82 6.40 -9.22
CA GLU A 59 12.80 7.86 -9.13
C GLU A 59 11.37 8.35 -8.92
N THR A 60 11.19 9.64 -8.68
CA THR A 60 9.87 10.25 -8.53
C THR A 60 9.70 11.42 -9.49
N VAL A 61 8.52 11.55 -10.09
CA VAL A 61 8.20 12.69 -10.95
C VAL A 61 8.24 14.00 -10.16
N ILE A 62 8.81 15.04 -10.78
CA ILE A 62 8.85 16.39 -10.22
C ILE A 62 7.56 17.11 -10.56
N GLY A 63 6.82 17.57 -9.54
CA GLY A 63 5.52 18.23 -9.73
C GLY A 63 4.47 17.26 -10.28
N HIS A 64 3.42 17.79 -10.89
CA HIS A 64 2.33 17.01 -11.43
C HIS A 64 2.63 16.59 -12.88
N ASN A 65 3.23 15.39 -13.04
CA ASN A 65 3.52 14.74 -14.34
C ASN A 65 4.23 15.64 -15.37
N SER A 66 5.23 16.38 -14.92
CA SER A 66 5.99 17.32 -15.77
C SER A 66 6.86 16.64 -16.84
N GLY A 67 6.97 15.31 -16.81
CA GLY A 67 7.91 14.54 -17.63
C GLY A 67 9.37 14.64 -17.16
N LYS A 68 9.62 15.28 -16.01
CA LYS A 68 10.93 15.36 -15.37
C LYS A 68 10.92 14.56 -14.10
N TYR A 69 12.03 13.89 -13.80
CA TYR A 69 12.19 13.03 -12.63
C TYR A 69 13.36 13.51 -11.79
N ASP A 70 13.36 13.16 -10.51
CA ASP A 70 14.41 13.56 -9.56
C ASP A 70 15.67 12.69 -9.63
N GLY A 71 15.60 11.55 -10.33
CA GLY A 71 16.70 10.59 -10.50
C GLY A 71 17.13 9.93 -9.19
N LYS A 72 16.29 9.93 -8.16
CA LYS A 72 16.61 9.38 -6.84
C LYS A 72 15.72 8.19 -6.50
N PRO A 73 16.30 7.03 -6.20
CA PRO A 73 15.53 5.91 -5.67
C PRO A 73 14.77 6.30 -4.40
N TYR A 74 13.50 5.91 -4.34
CA TYR A 74 12.63 6.21 -3.20
C TYR A 74 11.87 4.97 -2.77
N GLY A 75 11.72 4.76 -1.46
CA GLY A 75 10.96 3.63 -0.95
C GLY A 75 11.05 3.47 0.55
N GLY A 76 10.39 2.44 1.03
CA GLY A 76 10.29 2.04 2.42
C GLY A 76 9.12 1.09 2.59
N PHE A 77 9.09 0.36 3.68
CA PHE A 77 7.98 -0.49 4.07
C PHE A 77 8.00 -0.70 5.58
N TYR A 78 6.90 -1.19 6.11
CA TYR A 78 6.78 -1.61 7.50
C TYR A 78 6.89 -3.13 7.58
N THR A 79 7.71 -3.64 8.50
CA THR A 79 7.61 -5.04 8.88
C THR A 79 6.29 -5.30 9.60
N GLN A 80 5.86 -6.55 9.69
CA GLN A 80 4.64 -6.87 10.45
C GLN A 80 4.74 -6.44 11.91
N GLU A 81 5.94 -6.54 12.51
CA GLU A 81 6.19 -6.09 13.87
C GLU A 81 6.02 -4.57 14.00
N GLN A 82 6.55 -3.79 13.03
CA GLN A 82 6.38 -2.34 13.01
C GLN A 82 4.92 -1.93 12.80
N ALA A 83 4.19 -2.67 11.97
CA ALA A 83 2.76 -2.42 11.77
C ALA A 83 1.97 -2.69 13.07
N ARG A 84 2.25 -3.80 13.77
CA ARG A 84 1.65 -4.08 15.08
C ARG A 84 2.00 -3.01 16.12
N GLU A 85 3.24 -2.55 16.14
CA GLU A 85 3.68 -1.46 17.03
C GLU A 85 2.84 -0.17 16.81
N ILE A 86 2.54 0.17 15.55
CA ILE A 86 1.67 1.32 15.23
C ILE A 86 0.22 1.06 15.67
N VAL A 87 -0.30 -0.14 15.43
CA VAL A 87 -1.65 -0.54 15.82
C VAL A 87 -1.82 -0.48 17.35
N ASP A 88 -0.87 -1.03 18.09
CA ASP A 88 -0.88 -1.01 19.55
C ASP A 88 -0.78 0.41 20.10
N TYR A 89 0.10 1.24 19.51
CA TYR A 89 0.23 2.66 19.86
C TYR A 89 -1.07 3.46 19.64
N ALA A 90 -1.78 3.15 18.56
CA ALA A 90 -3.09 3.75 18.27
C ALA A 90 -4.17 3.24 19.24
N ALA A 91 -4.17 1.94 19.56
CA ALA A 91 -5.14 1.33 20.46
C ALA A 91 -5.05 1.90 21.88
N GLU A 92 -3.84 2.14 22.40
CA GLU A 92 -3.62 2.83 23.69
C GLU A 92 -4.25 4.22 23.74
N ARG A 93 -4.51 4.82 22.56
CA ARG A 93 -5.14 6.15 22.37
C ARG A 93 -6.58 6.08 21.91
N TYR A 94 -7.21 4.89 21.98
CA TYR A 94 -8.58 4.65 21.53
C TYR A 94 -8.80 4.95 20.03
N ILE A 95 -7.75 4.81 19.21
CA ILE A 95 -7.81 4.96 17.75
C ILE A 95 -7.78 3.57 17.13
N THR A 96 -8.77 3.26 16.30
CA THR A 96 -8.78 2.06 15.47
C THR A 96 -8.05 2.36 14.16
N VAL A 97 -7.09 1.51 13.79
CA VAL A 97 -6.43 1.56 12.49
C VAL A 97 -7.15 0.63 11.52
N ILE A 98 -7.65 1.18 10.43
CA ILE A 98 -8.32 0.44 9.34
C ILE A 98 -7.31 0.39 8.19
N PRO A 99 -6.71 -0.79 7.89
CA PRO A 99 -5.78 -0.90 6.78
C PRO A 99 -6.51 -0.86 5.45
N GLU A 100 -5.87 -0.32 4.43
CA GLU A 100 -6.32 -0.42 3.05
C GLU A 100 -5.33 -1.20 2.21
N ILE A 101 -5.84 -2.25 1.56
CA ILE A 101 -5.19 -2.98 0.47
C ILE A 101 -6.02 -2.68 -0.77
N ASP A 102 -5.58 -1.71 -1.56
CA ASP A 102 -6.32 -1.25 -2.73
C ASP A 102 -6.23 -2.28 -3.87
N LEU A 103 -7.39 -2.69 -4.39
CA LEU A 103 -7.49 -3.70 -5.45
C LEU A 103 -8.84 -3.58 -6.22
N PRO A 104 -8.93 -4.05 -7.45
CA PRO A 104 -7.89 -4.67 -8.29
C PRO A 104 -7.03 -3.63 -9.03
N GLY A 105 -7.43 -2.35 -9.06
CA GLY A 105 -6.64 -1.20 -9.50
C GLY A 105 -5.54 -0.86 -8.50
N HIS A 106 -4.70 0.12 -8.81
CA HIS A 106 -3.62 0.61 -7.94
C HIS A 106 -2.66 -0.47 -7.43
N MET A 107 -2.48 -1.54 -8.25
CA MET A 107 -1.67 -2.71 -7.91
C MET A 107 -0.38 -2.83 -8.73
N GLN A 108 0.01 -1.79 -9.45
CA GLN A 108 1.20 -1.87 -10.31
C GLN A 108 2.48 -2.14 -9.53
N ALA A 109 2.61 -1.67 -8.29
CA ALA A 109 3.75 -2.03 -7.46
C ALA A 109 3.79 -3.54 -7.17
N ALA A 110 2.65 -4.18 -6.89
CA ALA A 110 2.57 -5.62 -6.70
C ALA A 110 2.86 -6.39 -7.99
N LEU A 111 2.36 -5.90 -9.14
CA LEU A 111 2.62 -6.48 -10.45
C LEU A 111 4.10 -6.40 -10.85
N ALA A 112 4.83 -5.39 -10.41
CA ALA A 112 6.27 -5.30 -10.65
C ALA A 112 7.04 -6.46 -10.02
N ALA A 113 6.58 -6.99 -8.88
CA ALA A 113 7.16 -8.17 -8.22
C ALA A 113 6.57 -9.49 -8.77
N TYR A 114 5.27 -9.51 -9.03
CA TYR A 114 4.51 -10.71 -9.42
C TYR A 114 3.76 -10.48 -10.75
N PRO A 115 4.47 -10.35 -11.88
CA PRO A 115 3.87 -9.96 -13.16
C PRO A 115 2.82 -10.93 -13.69
N HIS A 116 2.86 -12.19 -13.27
CA HIS A 116 1.87 -13.20 -13.66
C HIS A 116 0.47 -12.92 -13.09
N LEU A 117 0.33 -12.00 -12.14
CA LEU A 117 -0.97 -11.58 -11.60
C LEU A 117 -1.67 -10.53 -12.48
N GLY A 118 -0.93 -9.88 -13.38
CA GLY A 118 -1.49 -8.92 -14.33
C GLY A 118 -2.05 -9.55 -15.59
N CYS A 119 -2.87 -8.81 -16.33
CA CYS A 119 -3.55 -9.30 -17.53
C CYS A 119 -2.58 -9.52 -18.71
N THR A 120 -1.50 -8.76 -18.79
CA THR A 120 -0.51 -8.83 -19.89
C THR A 120 0.71 -9.69 -19.54
N GLY A 121 0.92 -9.99 -18.22
CA GLY A 121 2.09 -10.74 -17.75
C GLY A 121 3.38 -9.93 -17.69
N GLY A 122 3.31 -8.61 -17.89
CA GLY A 122 4.43 -7.69 -17.77
C GLY A 122 5.39 -7.66 -18.97
N PRO A 123 6.60 -7.12 -18.77
CA PRO A 123 7.16 -6.65 -17.49
C PRO A 123 6.51 -5.36 -16.98
N TYR A 124 6.45 -5.21 -15.65
CA TYR A 124 5.93 -4.02 -14.99
C TYR A 124 7.03 -3.37 -14.12
N GLU A 125 6.92 -2.05 -13.93
CA GLU A 125 7.75 -1.29 -13.01
C GLU A 125 6.87 -0.63 -11.93
N VAL A 126 7.42 -0.42 -10.74
CA VAL A 126 6.75 0.39 -9.71
C VAL A 126 6.52 1.79 -10.27
N TRP A 127 5.29 2.28 -10.15
CA TRP A 127 4.87 3.55 -10.77
C TRP A 127 5.63 4.75 -10.21
N ARG A 128 6.00 5.68 -11.09
CA ARG A 128 6.83 6.84 -10.74
C ARG A 128 6.10 8.17 -10.86
N MET A 129 4.86 8.13 -11.33
CA MET A 129 4.06 9.30 -11.70
C MET A 129 2.79 9.40 -10.85
N TRP A 130 2.05 10.48 -11.06
CA TRP A 130 0.67 10.62 -10.61
C TRP A 130 -0.28 10.09 -11.68
N GLY A 131 -1.42 9.59 -11.26
CA GLY A 131 -2.50 9.16 -12.14
C GLY A 131 -2.95 7.74 -11.86
N VAL A 132 -3.69 7.19 -12.80
CA VAL A 132 -4.30 5.86 -12.76
C VAL A 132 -3.54 4.97 -13.72
N SER A 133 -3.00 3.87 -13.23
CA SER A 133 -2.41 2.84 -14.09
C SER A 133 -3.49 2.04 -14.80
N GLU A 134 -3.27 1.69 -16.06
CA GLU A 134 -4.13 0.76 -16.79
C GLU A 134 -3.87 -0.70 -16.39
N GLU A 135 -2.76 -0.97 -15.69
CA GLU A 135 -2.35 -2.30 -15.26
C GLU A 135 -2.99 -2.67 -13.92
N VAL A 136 -3.80 -3.70 -13.94
CA VAL A 136 -4.59 -4.16 -12.79
C VAL A 136 -4.39 -5.65 -12.52
N LEU A 137 -4.78 -6.11 -11.35
CA LEU A 137 -4.90 -7.55 -11.09
C LEU A 137 -5.91 -8.17 -12.05
N CYS A 138 -5.51 -9.25 -12.71
CA CYS A 138 -6.33 -9.90 -13.74
C CYS A 138 -7.47 -10.72 -13.12
N ALA A 139 -8.70 -10.23 -13.21
CA ALA A 139 -9.87 -10.89 -12.63
C ALA A 139 -10.14 -12.29 -13.20
N GLY A 140 -9.63 -12.60 -14.40
CA GLY A 140 -9.74 -13.91 -15.03
C GLY A 140 -8.65 -14.92 -14.63
N ASN A 141 -7.78 -14.56 -13.68
CA ASN A 141 -6.65 -15.40 -13.26
C ASN A 141 -6.85 -15.90 -11.83
N ASP A 142 -7.05 -17.22 -11.67
CA ASP A 142 -7.27 -17.86 -10.37
C ASP A 142 -6.13 -17.61 -9.36
N SER A 143 -4.88 -17.38 -9.84
CA SER A 143 -3.76 -17.04 -8.97
C SER A 143 -3.96 -15.69 -8.26
N VAL A 144 -4.75 -14.78 -8.83
CA VAL A 144 -5.09 -13.50 -8.21
C VAL A 144 -5.96 -13.71 -6.97
N LEU A 145 -6.94 -14.63 -7.05
CA LEU A 145 -7.81 -14.94 -5.90
C LEU A 145 -6.97 -15.51 -4.75
N THR A 146 -6.03 -16.42 -5.06
CA THR A 146 -5.10 -16.97 -4.06
C THR A 146 -4.22 -15.90 -3.46
N PHE A 147 -3.68 -14.99 -4.28
CA PHE A 147 -2.86 -13.87 -3.81
C PHE A 147 -3.65 -12.96 -2.86
N ILE A 148 -4.87 -12.60 -3.23
CA ILE A 148 -5.75 -11.74 -2.40
C ILE A 148 -6.05 -12.43 -1.06
N ASP A 149 -6.45 -13.70 -1.07
CA ASP A 149 -6.76 -14.47 0.14
C ASP A 149 -5.56 -14.53 1.10
N ASP A 150 -4.38 -14.83 0.57
CA ASP A 150 -3.14 -14.90 1.33
C ASP A 150 -2.76 -13.55 1.95
N VAL A 151 -2.83 -12.47 1.17
CA VAL A 151 -2.52 -11.11 1.63
C VAL A 151 -3.48 -10.68 2.73
N LEU A 152 -4.80 -10.82 2.49
CA LEU A 152 -5.81 -10.42 3.46
C LEU A 152 -5.73 -11.26 4.73
N THR A 153 -5.36 -12.53 4.64
CA THR A 153 -5.15 -13.40 5.81
C THR A 153 -4.05 -12.84 6.71
N GLU A 154 -2.88 -12.49 6.16
CA GLU A 154 -1.79 -11.90 6.95
C GLU A 154 -2.15 -10.50 7.49
N ILE A 155 -2.90 -9.70 6.73
CA ILE A 155 -3.39 -8.39 7.18
C ILE A 155 -4.34 -8.55 8.38
N MET A 156 -5.26 -9.51 8.37
CA MET A 156 -6.17 -9.78 9.50
C MET A 156 -5.43 -10.22 10.77
N GLU A 157 -4.27 -10.85 10.64
CA GLU A 157 -3.43 -11.21 11.79
C GLU A 157 -2.71 -10.00 12.43
N ILE A 158 -2.54 -8.92 11.67
CA ILE A 158 -1.85 -7.69 12.11
C ILE A 158 -2.84 -6.68 12.68
N PHE A 159 -3.98 -6.50 12.01
CA PHE A 159 -4.95 -5.45 12.29
C PHE A 159 -6.21 -6.01 12.94
N PRO A 160 -6.49 -5.68 14.22
CA PRO A 160 -7.68 -6.15 14.93
C PRO A 160 -8.95 -5.37 14.55
N SER A 161 -8.90 -4.55 13.51
CA SER A 161 -10.05 -3.82 13.00
C SER A 161 -11.13 -4.76 12.48
N GLU A 162 -12.38 -4.43 12.76
CA GLU A 162 -13.56 -5.12 12.20
C GLU A 162 -13.64 -4.98 10.67
N TYR A 163 -12.97 -3.97 10.11
CA TYR A 163 -13.01 -3.63 8.68
C TYR A 163 -11.61 -3.59 8.09
N ILE A 164 -11.50 -4.07 6.84
CA ILE A 164 -10.39 -3.82 5.93
C ILE A 164 -10.97 -3.03 4.75
N HIS A 165 -10.34 -1.92 4.39
CA HIS A 165 -10.68 -1.20 3.16
C HIS A 165 -9.99 -1.88 1.98
N VAL A 166 -10.73 -2.12 0.91
CA VAL A 166 -10.20 -2.80 -0.28
C VAL A 166 -10.09 -1.87 -1.50
N GLY A 167 -10.22 -0.56 -1.27
CA GLY A 167 -10.20 0.43 -2.34
C GLY A 167 -11.34 0.24 -3.32
N GLY A 168 -11.00 -0.24 -4.51
CA GLY A 168 -11.96 -0.54 -5.57
C GLY A 168 -12.23 0.64 -6.48
N ASP A 169 -11.49 1.73 -6.31
CA ASP A 169 -11.59 2.93 -7.11
C ASP A 169 -10.76 2.82 -8.40
N GLU A 170 -11.10 3.65 -9.36
CA GLU A 170 -10.37 3.92 -10.59
C GLU A 170 -9.92 2.67 -11.39
N CYS A 171 -10.55 1.51 -11.19
CA CYS A 171 -10.21 0.30 -11.93
C CYS A 171 -10.65 0.42 -13.40
N PRO A 172 -9.71 0.47 -14.37
CA PRO A 172 -10.06 0.56 -15.78
C PRO A 172 -10.83 -0.67 -16.25
N LYS A 173 -11.80 -0.45 -17.11
CA LYS A 173 -12.60 -1.49 -17.78
C LYS A 173 -12.18 -1.57 -19.24
N VAL A 174 -10.95 -1.98 -19.50
CA VAL A 174 -10.36 -2.12 -20.83
C VAL A 174 -10.31 -3.58 -21.25
#